data_27abd1929a39f19d87935814faf2072b
#
_entry.id   27abd1929a39f19d87935814faf2072b
#
_cell.length_a   1.000
_cell.length_b   1.000
_cell.length_c   1.000
_cell.angle_alpha   90.00
_cell.angle_beta   90.00
_cell.angle_gamma   90.00
#
_symmetry.space_group_name_H-M   'P 1'
#
loop_
_entity.id
_entity.type
_entity.pdbx_description
1 polymer ?
#
loop_
_entity_poly.entity_id
_entity_poly.type
_entity_poly.pdbx_seq_one_letter_code
_entity_poly.pdbx_strand_id
1 'polypeptide(L)'
;MFVRRAIDHYLKGKRSRRDVTRFLETHPDLDRLASQIGDEIREGRYRDTRIAYFNRIEPISGKHRVIGRESVRHQIYDHVAVMALQPLFDAKVGRWQTASIPNRGTIDARRAIKRWTRERSSKWFVKLDVRKYYPSIDRTTLKAMLTRDVGDPILLRLVFHLIDRYQGDNGLNIGSHLSQWLANYYLSHAYHWIESPAMTIERTSRRTGEITRRRLITHQLWYMDDLLLIGSSKRDLKIAARRIVHYLQDTLKLDVHEEWNCKRLDLEPIDMVGYTFRPHGRVNIRSGVFLRARRTFNRARRRPMTERLARRCCSYYGYLRNSDSIQYRRRHRIDLTMRRATRYLSATQLTTHRKAPPCSRRYPAQNPSKRSATTRAATASPTSASAATSPPSCTRTAMPRGRNTPPTRPIPCAT
;
A
#
# COMPACT_ATOMS: atom_id res chain seq x y z
N MET A 1 4.61 -6.57 -25.63
CA MET A 1 3.47 -7.05 -24.80
C MET A 1 3.45 -6.49 -23.37
N PHE A 2 4.55 -6.53 -22.59
CA PHE A 2 4.58 -6.04 -21.19
C PHE A 2 4.30 -4.54 -21.05
N VAL A 3 5.03 -3.69 -21.79
CA VAL A 3 4.84 -2.22 -21.75
C VAL A 3 3.43 -1.82 -22.19
N ARG A 4 2.83 -2.53 -23.17
CA ARG A 4 1.45 -2.28 -23.57
C ARG A 4 0.45 -2.51 -22.44
N ARG A 5 0.61 -3.57 -21.66
CA ARG A 5 -0.21 -3.83 -20.47
C ARG A 5 -0.05 -2.72 -19.42
N ALA A 6 1.14 -2.17 -19.23
CA ALA A 6 1.37 -1.06 -18.31
C ALA A 6 0.66 0.22 -18.78
N ILE A 7 0.67 0.50 -20.09
CA ILE A 7 -0.09 1.60 -20.69
C ILE A 7 -1.59 1.43 -20.47
N ASP A 8 -2.14 0.26 -20.73
CA ASP A 8 -3.56 -0.02 -20.52
C ASP A 8 -3.96 0.11 -19.04
N HIS A 9 -3.09 -0.36 -18.13
CA HIS A 9 -3.29 -0.18 -16.69
C HIS A 9 -3.27 1.30 -16.29
N TYR A 10 -2.33 2.09 -16.81
CA TYR A 10 -2.28 3.53 -16.60
C TYR A 10 -3.54 4.24 -17.08
N LEU A 11 -4.02 3.90 -18.28
CA LEU A 11 -5.18 4.54 -18.93
C LEU A 11 -6.52 4.21 -18.27
N LYS A 12 -6.58 3.17 -17.44
CA LYS A 12 -7.81 2.74 -16.78
C LYS A 12 -8.39 3.87 -15.90
N GLY A 13 -9.58 4.38 -16.30
CA GLY A 13 -10.27 5.48 -15.63
C GLY A 13 -9.64 6.87 -15.80
N LYS A 14 -8.61 7.03 -16.66
CA LYS A 14 -7.92 8.30 -16.86
C LYS A 14 -8.06 8.88 -18.29
N ARG A 15 -8.69 8.15 -19.23
CA ARG A 15 -8.80 8.58 -20.65
C ARG A 15 -9.48 9.93 -20.85
N SER A 16 -10.39 10.34 -19.94
CA SER A 16 -11.09 11.63 -20.00
C SER A 16 -10.31 12.82 -19.40
N ARG A 17 -9.13 12.60 -18.85
CA ARG A 17 -8.28 13.68 -18.36
C ARG A 17 -7.71 14.46 -19.57
N ARG A 18 -7.75 15.79 -19.52
CA ARG A 18 -7.31 16.67 -20.62
C ARG A 18 -5.87 16.41 -21.08
N ASP A 19 -4.95 16.19 -20.12
CA ASP A 19 -3.55 15.87 -20.40
C ASP A 19 -3.41 14.50 -21.09
N VAL A 20 -4.17 13.51 -20.65
CA VAL A 20 -4.19 12.16 -21.24
C VAL A 20 -4.84 12.17 -22.63
N THR A 21 -5.97 12.89 -22.80
CA THR A 21 -6.64 13.02 -24.10
C THR A 21 -5.69 13.62 -25.14
N ARG A 22 -5.05 14.77 -24.82
CA ARG A 22 -4.06 15.41 -25.70
C ARG A 22 -2.88 14.48 -26.01
N PHE A 23 -2.39 13.74 -25.04
CA PHE A 23 -1.31 12.76 -25.24
C PHE A 23 -1.74 11.64 -26.19
N LEU A 24 -2.96 11.13 -26.10
CA LEU A 24 -3.48 10.08 -26.97
C LEU A 24 -3.77 10.58 -28.40
N GLU A 25 -4.12 11.86 -28.58
CA GLU A 25 -4.25 12.48 -29.90
C GLU A 25 -2.92 12.49 -30.66
N THR A 26 -1.79 12.70 -29.97
CA THR A 26 -0.44 12.64 -30.55
C THR A 26 0.14 11.22 -30.64
N HIS A 27 -0.46 10.25 -29.94
CA HIS A 27 -0.03 8.85 -29.91
C HIS A 27 -1.24 7.91 -30.10
N PRO A 28 -1.88 7.93 -31.29
CA PRO A 28 -3.11 7.15 -31.54
C PRO A 28 -2.85 5.64 -31.55
N ASP A 29 -1.68 5.20 -31.99
CA ASP A 29 -1.24 3.82 -32.00
C ASP A 29 -0.50 3.49 -30.71
N LEU A 30 -1.19 2.78 -29.80
CA LEU A 30 -0.65 2.39 -28.50
C LEU A 30 0.35 1.24 -28.57
N ASP A 31 0.34 0.43 -29.64
CA ASP A 31 1.30 -0.66 -29.80
C ASP A 31 2.64 -0.09 -30.28
N ARG A 32 2.61 0.85 -31.20
CA ARG A 32 3.79 1.63 -31.60
C ARG A 32 4.37 2.41 -30.41
N LEU A 33 3.52 3.07 -29.61
CA LEU A 33 3.95 3.75 -28.40
C LEU A 33 4.61 2.78 -27.40
N ALA A 34 4.04 1.59 -27.22
CA ALA A 34 4.60 0.59 -26.33
C ALA A 34 5.96 0.07 -26.80
N SER A 35 6.14 -0.13 -28.11
CA SER A 35 7.44 -0.47 -28.69
C SER A 35 8.47 0.63 -28.43
N GLN A 36 8.14 1.88 -28.73
CA GLN A 36 9.02 3.04 -28.51
C GLN A 36 9.45 3.16 -27.04
N ILE A 37 8.51 3.03 -26.09
CA ILE A 37 8.82 3.08 -24.66
C ILE A 37 9.69 1.89 -24.26
N GLY A 38 9.47 0.71 -24.84
CA GLY A 38 10.29 -0.47 -24.61
C GLY A 38 11.74 -0.27 -25.07
N ASP A 39 11.93 0.34 -26.25
CA ASP A 39 13.25 0.67 -26.78
C ASP A 39 13.96 1.74 -25.90
N GLU A 40 13.25 2.79 -25.52
CA GLU A 40 13.77 3.83 -24.63
C GLU A 40 14.24 3.25 -23.28
N ILE A 41 13.51 2.27 -22.72
CA ILE A 41 13.90 1.60 -21.48
C ILE A 41 15.15 0.74 -21.68
N ARG A 42 15.21 -0.05 -22.76
CA ARG A 42 16.38 -0.90 -23.05
C ARG A 42 17.65 -0.08 -23.31
N GLU A 43 17.52 1.04 -23.97
CA GLU A 43 18.64 1.92 -24.31
C GLU A 43 18.99 2.93 -23.21
N GLY A 44 18.09 3.12 -22.22
CA GLY A 44 18.28 4.12 -21.15
C GLY A 44 18.05 5.56 -21.61
N ARG A 45 17.34 5.75 -22.74
CA ARG A 45 17.05 7.07 -23.34
C ARG A 45 15.61 7.51 -23.05
N TYR A 46 15.34 7.91 -21.83
CA TYR A 46 14.01 8.29 -21.37
C TYR A 46 13.59 9.66 -21.87
N ARG A 47 12.41 9.77 -22.48
CA ARG A 47 11.83 11.01 -22.99
C ARG A 47 10.75 11.55 -22.08
N ASP A 48 10.60 12.88 -22.04
CA ASP A 48 9.52 13.61 -21.32
C ASP A 48 9.27 13.13 -19.89
N THR A 49 10.34 13.13 -19.07
CA THR A 49 10.26 12.81 -17.63
C THR A 49 10.09 14.07 -16.76
N ARG A 50 9.32 15.07 -17.25
CA ARG A 50 9.10 16.34 -16.55
C ARG A 50 8.13 16.16 -15.38
N ILE A 51 8.41 16.91 -14.30
CA ILE A 51 7.57 16.99 -13.11
C ILE A 51 7.30 18.45 -12.80
N ALA A 52 6.02 18.83 -12.72
CA ALA A 52 5.61 20.18 -12.33
C ALA A 52 5.18 20.16 -10.85
N TYR A 53 5.83 20.95 -10.01
CA TYR A 53 5.56 21.03 -8.59
C TYR A 53 4.59 22.17 -8.27
N PHE A 54 3.65 21.91 -7.36
CA PHE A 54 2.71 22.91 -6.87
C PHE A 54 2.39 22.68 -5.39
N ASN A 55 2.13 23.78 -4.70
CA ASN A 55 1.71 23.76 -3.30
C ASN A 55 0.22 23.42 -3.20
N ARG A 56 -0.13 22.51 -2.31
CA ARG A 56 -1.50 22.17 -1.96
C ARG A 56 -1.70 22.20 -0.45
N ILE A 57 -2.74 22.89 -0.03
CA ILE A 57 -3.18 22.85 1.36
C ILE A 57 -4.16 21.69 1.50
N GLU A 58 -3.87 20.76 2.40
CA GLU A 58 -4.77 19.64 2.67
C GLU A 58 -6.04 20.15 3.39
N PRO A 59 -7.24 19.94 2.82
CA PRO A 59 -8.47 20.55 3.35
C PRO A 59 -8.87 20.09 4.76
N ILE A 60 -8.28 18.99 5.24
CA ILE A 60 -8.63 18.36 6.52
C ILE A 60 -7.67 18.78 7.63
N SER A 61 -6.38 18.71 7.38
CA SER A 61 -5.32 18.98 8.36
C SER A 61 -4.77 20.41 8.28
N GLY A 62 -5.03 21.13 7.19
CA GLY A 62 -4.41 22.43 6.90
C GLY A 62 -2.92 22.33 6.53
N LYS A 63 -2.35 21.13 6.45
CA LYS A 63 -0.93 20.95 6.15
C LYS A 63 -0.63 21.35 4.70
N HIS A 64 0.45 22.12 4.52
CA HIS A 64 1.01 22.43 3.22
C HIS A 64 1.79 21.22 2.70
N ARG A 65 1.51 20.83 1.45
CA ARG A 65 2.22 19.75 0.76
C ARG A 65 2.68 20.22 -0.61
N VAL A 66 3.92 19.95 -0.94
CA VAL A 66 4.43 20.09 -2.31
C VAL A 66 4.08 18.78 -3.04
N ILE A 67 3.31 18.91 -4.12
CA ILE A 67 2.88 17.76 -4.92
C ILE A 67 3.54 17.88 -6.29
N GLY A 68 4.23 16.84 -6.72
CA GLY A 68 4.78 16.75 -8.07
C GLY A 68 3.79 16.09 -9.02
N ARG A 69 3.45 16.82 -10.08
CA ARG A 69 2.63 16.32 -11.18
C ARG A 69 3.53 15.92 -12.35
N GLU A 70 3.65 14.64 -12.54
CA GLU A 70 4.43 14.02 -13.60
C GLU A 70 3.75 14.16 -14.96
N SER A 71 4.53 14.24 -16.04
CA SER A 71 4.03 14.14 -17.41
C SER A 71 3.34 12.80 -17.65
N VAL A 72 2.50 12.69 -18.67
CA VAL A 72 1.81 11.43 -19.00
C VAL A 72 2.82 10.32 -19.31
N ARG A 73 3.90 10.64 -20.01
CA ARG A 73 4.94 9.67 -20.36
C ARG A 73 5.70 9.19 -19.12
N HIS A 74 6.04 10.08 -18.20
CA HIS A 74 6.64 9.73 -16.90
C HIS A 74 5.72 8.78 -16.12
N GLN A 75 4.43 9.09 -16.03
CA GLN A 75 3.47 8.21 -15.36
C GLN A 75 3.37 6.81 -16.00
N ILE A 76 3.58 6.70 -17.31
CA ILE A 76 3.65 5.38 -17.98
C ILE A 76 4.91 4.62 -17.56
N TYR A 77 6.08 5.27 -17.50
CA TYR A 77 7.30 4.65 -16.97
C TYR A 77 7.12 4.18 -15.53
N ASP A 78 6.48 4.99 -14.67
CA ASP A 78 6.12 4.59 -13.30
C ASP A 78 5.31 3.28 -13.30
N HIS A 79 4.31 3.16 -14.19
CA HIS A 79 3.48 1.96 -14.27
C HIS A 79 4.26 0.75 -14.79
N VAL A 80 5.20 0.95 -15.73
CA VAL A 80 6.12 -0.11 -16.19
C VAL A 80 7.00 -0.58 -15.03
N ALA A 81 7.64 0.36 -14.33
CA ALA A 81 8.51 0.07 -13.18
C ALA A 81 7.76 -0.66 -12.06
N VAL A 82 6.58 -0.18 -11.67
CA VAL A 82 5.76 -0.82 -10.64
C VAL A 82 5.33 -2.22 -11.03
N MET A 83 4.89 -2.43 -12.29
CA MET A 83 4.51 -3.77 -12.77
C MET A 83 5.70 -4.73 -12.81
N ALA A 84 6.89 -4.27 -13.14
CA ALA A 84 8.10 -5.08 -13.13
C ALA A 84 8.57 -5.41 -11.71
N LEU A 85 8.45 -4.45 -10.77
CA LEU A 85 8.77 -4.63 -9.35
C LEU A 85 7.66 -5.34 -8.55
N GLN A 86 6.50 -5.65 -9.14
CA GLN A 86 5.38 -6.25 -8.41
C GLN A 86 5.76 -7.53 -7.64
N PRO A 87 6.53 -8.48 -8.21
CA PRO A 87 6.97 -9.66 -7.45
C PRO A 87 7.79 -9.32 -6.20
N LEU A 88 8.66 -8.30 -6.28
CA LEU A 88 9.41 -7.80 -5.13
C LEU A 88 8.48 -7.21 -4.07
N PHE A 89 7.55 -6.36 -4.48
CA PHE A 89 6.60 -5.74 -3.56
C PHE A 89 5.70 -6.76 -2.88
N ASP A 90 5.21 -7.76 -3.61
CA ASP A 90 4.38 -8.83 -3.06
C ASP A 90 5.13 -9.69 -2.04
N ALA A 91 6.44 -9.92 -2.26
CA ALA A 91 7.29 -10.66 -1.34
C ALA A 91 7.71 -9.87 -0.10
N LYS A 92 8.00 -8.57 -0.25
CA LYS A 92 8.62 -7.75 0.81
C LYS A 92 7.63 -6.92 1.61
N VAL A 93 6.55 -6.42 1.00
CA VAL A 93 5.62 -5.54 1.72
C VAL A 93 4.79 -6.33 2.72
N GLY A 94 4.98 -6.03 4.00
CA GLY A 94 4.39 -6.76 5.11
C GLY A 94 2.86 -6.74 5.10
N ARG A 95 2.24 -7.78 5.69
CA ARG A 95 0.77 -7.94 5.71
C ARG A 95 0.06 -6.73 6.32
N TRP A 96 0.62 -6.13 7.35
CA TRP A 96 0.02 -5.01 8.08
C TRP A 96 0.52 -3.64 7.63
N GLN A 97 1.20 -3.55 6.51
CA GLN A 97 1.35 -2.32 5.74
C GLN A 97 0.10 -2.17 4.87
N THR A 98 -0.75 -1.21 5.20
CA THR A 98 -2.13 -1.20 4.65
C THR A 98 -2.42 -0.04 3.71
N ALA A 99 -1.60 1.00 3.68
CA ALA A 99 -1.86 2.18 2.86
C ALA A 99 -1.40 1.99 1.41
N SER A 100 -2.23 2.42 0.46
CA SER A 100 -1.93 2.44 -0.99
C SER A 100 -1.58 1.07 -1.61
N ILE A 101 -2.02 -0.02 -1.01
CA ILE A 101 -1.81 -1.38 -1.51
C ILE A 101 -3.16 -1.95 -1.95
N PRO A 102 -3.26 -2.60 -3.14
CA PRO A 102 -4.48 -3.23 -3.61
C PRO A 102 -5.06 -4.21 -2.57
N ASN A 103 -6.38 -4.23 -2.44
CA ASN A 103 -7.12 -5.07 -1.49
C ASN A 103 -6.80 -4.83 0.00
N ARG A 104 -6.01 -3.81 0.33
CA ARG A 104 -5.72 -3.33 1.69
C ARG A 104 -6.29 -1.91 1.84
N GLY A 105 -5.87 -1.16 2.80
CA GLY A 105 -6.28 0.24 3.01
C GLY A 105 -7.05 0.46 4.29
N THR A 106 -7.73 1.59 4.39
CA THR A 106 -8.46 2.05 5.59
C THR A 106 -9.42 1.00 6.17
N ILE A 107 -10.11 0.25 5.31
CA ILE A 107 -11.09 -0.76 5.76
C ILE A 107 -10.40 -1.97 6.35
N ASP A 108 -9.31 -2.43 5.75
CA ASP A 108 -8.54 -3.57 6.24
C ASP A 108 -7.84 -3.22 7.58
N ALA A 109 -7.19 -2.04 7.65
CA ALA A 109 -6.63 -1.50 8.88
C ALA A 109 -7.68 -1.41 10.00
N ARG A 110 -8.87 -0.85 9.71
CA ARG A 110 -9.98 -0.78 10.65
C ARG A 110 -10.42 -2.16 11.14
N ARG A 111 -10.54 -3.14 10.25
CA ARG A 111 -10.93 -4.51 10.61
C ARG A 111 -9.91 -5.17 11.53
N ALA A 112 -8.63 -4.98 11.24
CA ALA A 112 -7.53 -5.48 12.07
C ALA A 112 -7.57 -4.88 13.48
N ILE A 113 -7.56 -3.55 13.60
CA ILE A 113 -7.58 -2.86 14.89
C ILE A 113 -8.85 -3.23 15.69
N LYS A 114 -10.02 -3.27 15.03
CA LYS A 114 -11.27 -3.71 15.67
C LYS A 114 -11.18 -5.12 16.25
N ARG A 115 -10.51 -6.05 15.56
CA ARG A 115 -10.30 -7.42 16.05
C ARG A 115 -9.35 -7.41 17.24
N TRP A 116 -8.20 -6.77 17.12
CA TRP A 116 -7.17 -6.72 18.17
C TRP A 116 -7.65 -6.06 19.47
N THR A 117 -8.48 -5.01 19.37
CA THR A 117 -9.05 -4.35 20.57
C THR A 117 -10.07 -5.21 21.33
N ARG A 118 -10.42 -6.40 20.84
CA ARG A 118 -11.22 -7.41 21.56
C ARG A 118 -10.38 -8.39 22.37
N GLU A 119 -9.08 -8.47 22.07
CA GLU A 119 -8.18 -9.41 22.71
C GLU A 119 -7.83 -8.93 24.14
N ARG A 120 -7.82 -9.85 25.10
CA ARG A 120 -7.46 -9.56 26.50
C ARG A 120 -6.01 -9.09 26.64
N SER A 121 -5.13 -9.47 25.71
CA SER A 121 -3.74 -9.06 25.66
C SER A 121 -3.54 -7.62 25.20
N SER A 122 -4.51 -7.01 24.55
CA SER A 122 -4.45 -5.65 24.02
C SER A 122 -4.79 -4.60 25.09
N LYS A 123 -3.86 -4.35 26.00
CA LYS A 123 -4.05 -3.42 27.14
C LYS A 123 -3.45 -2.04 26.89
N TRP A 124 -2.35 -1.98 26.16
CA TRP A 124 -1.57 -0.78 25.92
C TRP A 124 -1.31 -0.59 24.44
N PHE A 125 -1.17 0.65 24.01
CA PHE A 125 -0.78 0.98 22.64
C PHE A 125 0.17 2.17 22.59
N VAL A 126 0.96 2.23 21.52
CA VAL A 126 1.80 3.37 21.13
C VAL A 126 1.52 3.68 19.67
N LYS A 127 1.46 4.97 19.34
CA LYS A 127 1.53 5.43 17.96
C LYS A 127 2.86 6.14 17.77
N LEU A 128 3.55 5.79 16.68
CA LEU A 128 4.73 6.47 16.20
C LEU A 128 4.39 7.08 14.84
N ASP A 129 4.79 8.33 14.62
CA ASP A 129 4.57 9.08 13.38
C ASP A 129 5.93 9.51 12.82
N VAL A 130 6.26 9.08 11.60
CA VAL A 130 7.51 9.43 10.95
C VAL A 130 7.44 10.86 10.44
N ARG A 131 8.43 11.66 10.81
CA ARG A 131 8.50 13.08 10.48
C ARG A 131 8.72 13.27 8.98
N LYS A 132 7.82 14.00 8.29
CA LYS A 132 7.92 14.32 6.84
C LYS A 132 8.28 13.09 5.97
N TYR A 133 7.66 11.95 6.17
CA TYR A 133 8.08 10.65 5.67
C TYR A 133 8.55 10.66 4.21
N TYR A 134 7.72 11.08 3.23
CA TYR A 134 8.11 11.09 1.82
C TYR A 134 9.36 11.94 1.53
N PRO A 135 9.48 13.18 2.02
CA PRO A 135 10.69 13.98 1.85
C PRO A 135 11.93 13.44 2.59
N SER A 136 11.75 12.63 3.65
CA SER A 136 12.86 12.15 4.48
C SER A 136 13.43 10.81 4.01
N ILE A 137 12.82 10.13 3.03
CA ILE A 137 13.37 8.87 2.51
C ILE A 137 14.74 9.11 1.91
N ASP A 138 15.76 8.45 2.47
CA ASP A 138 17.13 8.51 1.96
C ASP A 138 17.23 7.71 0.65
N ARG A 139 17.50 8.41 -0.45
CA ARG A 139 17.57 7.80 -1.80
C ARG A 139 18.76 6.85 -1.92
N THR A 140 19.87 7.13 -1.25
CA THR A 140 21.05 6.27 -1.26
C THR A 140 20.75 4.92 -0.62
N THR A 141 20.15 4.94 0.56
CA THR A 141 19.69 3.73 1.25
C THR A 141 18.65 2.98 0.41
N LEU A 142 17.67 3.68 -0.17
CA LEU A 142 16.63 3.06 -1.02
C LEU A 142 17.24 2.39 -2.25
N LYS A 143 18.17 3.06 -2.95
CA LYS A 143 18.88 2.49 -4.11
C LYS A 143 19.71 1.28 -3.72
N ALA A 144 20.43 1.33 -2.59
CA ALA A 144 21.20 0.18 -2.09
C ALA A 144 20.29 -1.03 -1.80
N MET A 145 19.12 -0.81 -1.20
CA MET A 145 18.12 -1.85 -0.97
C MET A 145 17.63 -2.46 -2.29
N LEU A 146 17.31 -1.62 -3.28
CA LEU A 146 16.84 -2.07 -4.60
C LEU A 146 17.95 -2.85 -5.34
N THR A 147 19.21 -2.38 -5.31
CA THR A 147 20.34 -3.09 -5.94
C THR A 147 20.53 -4.48 -5.35
N ARG A 148 20.34 -4.63 -4.03
CA ARG A 148 20.43 -5.94 -3.37
C ARG A 148 19.30 -6.89 -3.77
N ASP A 149 18.09 -6.38 -3.94
CA ASP A 149 16.87 -7.20 -4.07
C ASP A 149 16.41 -7.37 -5.54
N VAL A 150 16.98 -6.62 -6.50
CA VAL A 150 16.64 -6.63 -7.94
C VAL A 150 17.87 -6.96 -8.77
N GLY A 151 17.84 -8.08 -9.48
CA GLY A 151 18.96 -8.51 -10.33
C GLY A 151 18.94 -7.94 -11.76
N ASP A 152 17.85 -7.30 -12.20
CA ASP A 152 17.72 -6.76 -13.56
C ASP A 152 18.31 -5.34 -13.63
N PRO A 153 19.46 -5.14 -14.33
CA PRO A 153 20.11 -3.84 -14.43
C PRO A 153 19.33 -2.82 -15.25
N ILE A 154 18.51 -3.26 -16.21
CA ILE A 154 17.68 -2.38 -17.03
C ILE A 154 16.55 -1.80 -16.16
N LEU A 155 15.94 -2.64 -15.33
CA LEU A 155 14.91 -2.22 -14.40
C LEU A 155 15.47 -1.27 -13.33
N LEU A 156 16.64 -1.59 -12.76
CA LEU A 156 17.32 -0.70 -11.79
C LEU A 156 17.63 0.67 -12.41
N ARG A 157 18.16 0.70 -13.64
CA ARG A 157 18.44 1.94 -14.35
C ARG A 157 17.17 2.77 -14.57
N LEU A 158 16.05 2.15 -14.96
CA LEU A 158 14.76 2.83 -15.09
C LEU A 158 14.32 3.44 -13.75
N VAL A 159 14.29 2.64 -12.71
CA VAL A 159 13.81 3.06 -11.37
C VAL A 159 14.68 4.18 -10.81
N PHE A 160 16.00 4.09 -10.94
CA PHE A 160 16.93 5.11 -10.46
C PHE A 160 16.77 6.41 -11.24
N HIS A 161 16.65 6.34 -12.58
CA HIS A 161 16.36 7.51 -13.38
C HIS A 161 15.08 8.23 -12.92
N LEU A 162 13.99 7.49 -12.66
CA LEU A 162 12.72 8.09 -12.22
C LEU A 162 12.86 8.74 -10.84
N ILE A 163 13.56 8.11 -9.89
CA ILE A 163 13.82 8.64 -8.55
C ILE A 163 14.67 9.91 -8.62
N ASP A 164 15.70 9.93 -9.49
CA ASP A 164 16.61 11.06 -9.62
C ASP A 164 15.96 12.31 -10.26
N ARG A 165 14.81 12.14 -10.92
CA ARG A 165 14.01 13.27 -11.42
C ARG A 165 13.22 14.00 -10.34
N TYR A 166 13.08 13.45 -9.15
CA TYR A 166 12.37 14.12 -8.06
C TYR A 166 13.19 15.28 -7.51
N GLN A 167 12.49 16.34 -7.06
CA GLN A 167 13.11 17.54 -6.52
C GLN A 167 13.95 17.25 -5.27
N GLY A 168 15.10 17.92 -5.15
CA GLY A 168 16.04 17.79 -4.03
C GLY A 168 16.85 16.49 -4.08
N ASP A 169 17.77 16.35 -3.13
CA ASP A 169 18.70 15.22 -3.07
C ASP A 169 18.10 13.99 -2.40
N ASN A 170 17.12 14.18 -1.54
CA ASN A 170 16.41 13.14 -0.81
C ASN A 170 14.91 13.17 -1.06
N GLY A 171 14.24 12.14 -0.62
CA GLY A 171 12.79 12.02 -0.65
C GLY A 171 12.22 11.48 -1.94
N LEU A 172 10.94 11.13 -1.86
CA LEU A 172 10.11 10.67 -2.95
C LEU A 172 9.02 11.68 -3.28
N ASN A 173 8.60 11.70 -4.55
CA ASN A 173 7.57 12.61 -5.03
C ASN A 173 6.18 12.24 -4.47
N ILE A 174 5.52 13.19 -3.80
CA ILE A 174 4.13 13.04 -3.40
C ILE A 174 3.23 13.19 -4.63
N GLY A 175 2.57 12.10 -5.01
CA GLY A 175 1.69 12.05 -6.19
C GLY A 175 2.12 11.04 -7.24
N SER A 176 3.34 10.53 -7.18
CA SER A 176 3.85 9.46 -8.04
C SER A 176 3.24 8.10 -7.66
N HIS A 177 2.98 7.29 -8.68
CA HIS A 177 2.57 5.90 -8.49
C HIS A 177 3.71 5.03 -7.97
N LEU A 178 4.91 5.19 -8.54
CA LEU A 178 6.12 4.49 -8.12
C LEU A 178 6.49 4.84 -6.68
N SER A 179 6.44 6.12 -6.31
CA SER A 179 6.76 6.58 -4.95
C SER A 179 5.92 5.91 -3.87
N GLN A 180 4.62 5.63 -4.12
CA GLN A 180 3.75 4.97 -3.14
C GLN A 180 4.20 3.54 -2.84
N TRP A 181 4.66 2.80 -3.85
CA TRP A 181 5.17 1.46 -3.69
C TRP A 181 6.56 1.44 -3.06
N LEU A 182 7.45 2.30 -3.52
CA LEU A 182 8.80 2.43 -2.96
C LEU A 182 8.77 2.85 -1.49
N ALA A 183 7.86 3.74 -1.11
CA ALA A 183 7.67 4.11 0.29
C ALA A 183 7.24 2.91 1.15
N ASN A 184 6.29 2.08 0.70
CA ASN A 184 5.94 0.86 1.42
C ASN A 184 7.09 -0.15 1.46
N TYR A 185 7.84 -0.30 0.36
CA TYR A 185 9.01 -1.17 0.29
C TYR A 185 10.10 -0.71 1.27
N TYR A 186 10.37 0.59 1.35
CA TYR A 186 11.35 1.14 2.29
C TYR A 186 11.02 0.81 3.75
N LEU A 187 9.77 0.97 4.16
CA LEU A 187 9.31 0.60 5.51
C LEU A 187 9.18 -0.91 5.73
N SER A 188 9.17 -1.73 4.69
CA SER A 188 9.08 -3.18 4.86
C SER A 188 10.26 -3.75 5.64
N HIS A 189 11.41 -3.11 5.57
CA HIS A 189 12.59 -3.47 6.37
C HIS A 189 12.31 -3.32 7.88
N ALA A 190 11.74 -2.19 8.29
CA ALA A 190 11.33 -1.99 9.68
C ALA A 190 10.20 -2.95 10.07
N TYR A 191 9.25 -3.19 9.17
CA TYR A 191 8.17 -4.14 9.40
C TYR A 191 8.70 -5.54 9.74
N HIS A 192 9.59 -6.09 8.91
CA HIS A 192 10.16 -7.43 9.15
C HIS A 192 11.13 -7.46 10.32
N TRP A 193 11.87 -6.39 10.55
CA TRP A 193 12.71 -6.29 11.75
C TRP A 193 11.86 -6.33 13.03
N ILE A 194 10.69 -5.72 13.06
CA ILE A 194 9.74 -5.81 14.17
C ILE A 194 9.19 -7.23 14.33
N GLU A 195 9.00 -7.98 13.25
CA GLU A 195 8.60 -9.39 13.31
C GLU A 195 9.74 -10.34 13.75
N SER A 196 10.98 -9.91 13.71
CA SER A 196 12.17 -10.70 14.02
C SER A 196 12.36 -10.92 15.53
N PRO A 197 13.31 -11.79 15.94
CA PRO A 197 13.70 -11.97 17.34
C PRO A 197 14.18 -10.70 18.05
N ALA A 198 14.57 -9.63 17.33
CA ALA A 198 14.96 -8.33 17.90
C ALA A 198 13.88 -7.71 18.80
N MET A 199 12.61 -8.10 18.59
CA MET A 199 11.47 -7.69 19.42
C MET A 199 11.11 -8.71 20.51
N THR A 200 12.03 -9.59 20.88
CA THR A 200 11.89 -10.57 21.95
C THR A 200 12.82 -10.23 23.11
N ILE A 201 12.41 -10.50 24.31
CA ILE A 201 13.24 -10.46 25.50
C ILE A 201 13.22 -11.81 26.20
N GLU A 202 14.37 -12.20 26.78
CA GLU A 202 14.49 -13.34 27.66
C GLU A 202 14.36 -12.88 29.12
N ARG A 203 13.67 -13.63 29.89
CA ARG A 203 13.54 -13.45 31.35
C ARG A 203 13.86 -14.74 32.04
N THR A 204 14.82 -14.70 32.92
CA THR A 204 15.11 -15.79 33.82
C THR A 204 14.24 -15.63 35.08
N SER A 205 13.48 -16.65 35.41
CA SER A 205 12.73 -16.72 36.68
C SER A 205 13.72 -16.80 37.82
N ARG A 206 13.65 -15.85 38.73
CA ARG A 206 14.54 -15.88 39.93
C ARG A 206 14.27 -17.07 40.84
N ARG A 207 13.07 -17.66 40.77
CA ARG A 207 12.65 -18.78 41.61
C ARG A 207 13.01 -20.13 41.00
N THR A 208 12.86 -20.30 39.70
CA THR A 208 13.00 -21.60 39.02
C THR A 208 14.24 -21.66 38.11
N GLY A 209 14.97 -20.59 37.90
CA GLY A 209 16.06 -20.51 36.89
C GLY A 209 15.59 -20.64 35.46
N GLU A 210 14.30 -20.81 35.19
CA GLU A 210 13.75 -21.05 33.89
C GLU A 210 13.80 -19.80 33.01
N ILE A 211 14.25 -19.95 31.78
CA ILE A 211 14.32 -18.86 30.79
C ILE A 211 13.05 -18.85 29.96
N THR A 212 12.25 -17.79 30.11
CA THR A 212 11.07 -17.55 29.28
C THR A 212 11.34 -16.50 28.22
N ARG A 213 11.01 -16.80 26.96
CA ARG A 213 11.06 -15.86 25.84
C ARG A 213 9.72 -15.18 25.63
N ARG A 214 9.69 -13.86 25.59
CA ARG A 214 8.48 -13.10 25.43
C ARG A 214 8.64 -11.98 24.40
N ARG A 215 7.67 -11.90 23.46
CA ARG A 215 7.60 -10.77 22.53
C ARG A 215 7.20 -9.49 23.26
N LEU A 216 7.83 -8.36 22.86
CA LEU A 216 7.58 -7.03 23.41
C LEU A 216 6.25 -6.44 22.95
N ILE A 217 5.78 -6.83 21.77
CA ILE A 217 4.54 -6.36 21.13
C ILE A 217 3.66 -7.54 20.74
N THR A 218 2.34 -7.31 20.71
CA THR A 218 1.36 -8.31 20.25
C THR A 218 1.00 -8.07 18.79
N HIS A 219 0.81 -6.80 18.42
CA HIS A 219 0.42 -6.41 17.06
C HIS A 219 1.14 -5.15 16.62
N GLN A 220 1.43 -5.07 15.31
CA GLN A 220 1.86 -3.86 14.62
C GLN A 220 0.94 -3.59 13.42
N LEU A 221 0.75 -2.31 13.06
CA LEU A 221 0.06 -1.89 11.85
C LEU A 221 0.65 -0.59 11.34
N TRP A 222 0.97 -0.57 10.05
CA TRP A 222 1.49 0.59 9.35
C TRP A 222 0.44 1.17 8.39
N TYR A 223 0.24 2.44 8.45
CA TYR A 223 -0.54 3.19 7.46
C TYR A 223 0.30 4.34 6.93
N MET A 224 1.19 4.07 5.96
CA MET A 224 2.33 4.89 5.57
C MET A 224 3.21 5.21 6.78
N ASP A 225 3.34 6.50 7.09
CA ASP A 225 4.10 7.09 8.20
C ASP A 225 3.57 6.78 9.60
N ASP A 226 2.29 6.44 9.71
CA ASP A 226 1.62 6.11 10.98
C ASP A 226 1.87 4.64 11.37
N LEU A 227 2.65 4.38 12.42
CA LEU A 227 2.82 3.05 13.04
C LEU A 227 2.02 2.93 14.32
N LEU A 228 1.18 1.92 14.41
CA LEU A 228 0.49 1.49 15.62
C LEU A 228 1.12 0.23 16.17
N LEU A 229 1.48 0.25 17.45
CA LEU A 229 1.94 -0.91 18.23
C LEU A 229 0.92 -1.18 19.34
N ILE A 230 0.58 -2.47 19.56
CA ILE A 230 -0.30 -2.90 20.64
C ILE A 230 0.41 -3.97 21.45
N GLY A 231 0.21 -3.97 22.78
CA GLY A 231 0.81 -4.95 23.67
C GLY A 231 0.12 -5.05 25.02
N SER A 232 0.50 -6.07 25.78
CA SER A 232 -0.06 -6.37 27.11
C SER A 232 0.61 -5.61 28.25
N SER A 233 1.86 -5.14 28.05
CA SER A 233 2.69 -4.52 29.08
C SER A 233 3.17 -3.14 28.66
N LYS A 234 2.98 -2.12 29.51
CA LYS A 234 3.47 -0.76 29.28
C LYS A 234 5.00 -0.71 29.14
N ARG A 235 5.70 -1.46 30.02
CA ARG A 235 7.18 -1.50 30.04
C ARG A 235 7.71 -2.07 28.74
N ASP A 236 7.19 -3.22 28.30
CA ASP A 236 7.65 -3.91 27.11
C ASP A 236 7.40 -3.07 25.85
N LEU A 237 6.21 -2.47 25.80
CA LEU A 237 5.83 -1.62 24.66
C LEU A 237 6.70 -0.34 24.57
N LYS A 238 7.11 0.23 25.72
CA LYS A 238 8.08 1.34 25.74
C LYS A 238 9.47 0.90 25.24
N ILE A 239 9.91 -0.30 25.63
CA ILE A 239 11.19 -0.86 25.14
C ILE A 239 11.12 -1.07 23.63
N ALA A 240 10.03 -1.69 23.15
CA ALA A 240 9.80 -1.89 21.72
C ALA A 240 9.82 -0.57 20.94
N ALA A 241 9.06 0.43 21.40
CA ALA A 241 9.00 1.74 20.74
C ALA A 241 10.37 2.41 20.64
N ARG A 242 11.18 2.40 21.71
CA ARG A 242 12.55 2.94 21.68
C ARG A 242 13.44 2.21 20.69
N ARG A 243 13.42 0.86 20.70
CA ARG A 243 14.17 0.06 19.72
C ARG A 243 13.77 0.37 18.29
N ILE A 244 12.48 0.54 18.03
CA ILE A 244 11.96 0.87 16.69
C ILE A 244 12.41 2.28 16.27
N VAL A 245 12.31 3.28 17.15
CA VAL A 245 12.76 4.64 16.87
C VAL A 245 14.24 4.64 16.50
N HIS A 246 15.08 3.96 17.29
CA HIS A 246 16.50 3.82 17.03
C HIS A 246 16.78 3.12 15.68
N TYR A 247 16.10 2.02 15.41
CA TYR A 247 16.24 1.33 14.12
C TYR A 247 15.85 2.22 12.93
N LEU A 248 14.74 2.98 13.04
CA LEU A 248 14.31 3.92 12.00
C LEU A 248 15.34 5.01 11.74
N GLN A 249 15.96 5.55 12.80
CA GLN A 249 16.97 6.59 12.70
C GLN A 249 18.30 6.05 12.15
N ASP A 250 18.80 4.98 12.69
CA ASP A 250 20.15 4.46 12.35
C ASP A 250 20.17 3.77 11.00
N THR A 251 19.16 2.91 10.73
CA THR A 251 19.15 2.06 9.54
C THR A 251 18.43 2.72 8.37
N LEU A 252 17.30 3.36 8.63
CA LEU A 252 16.45 3.95 7.58
C LEU A 252 16.57 5.48 7.48
N LYS A 253 17.39 6.12 8.30
CA LYS A 253 17.58 7.59 8.32
C LYS A 253 16.28 8.37 8.45
N LEU A 254 15.30 7.80 9.18
CA LEU A 254 13.98 8.37 9.39
C LEU A 254 13.79 8.87 10.81
N ASP A 255 13.42 10.13 10.95
CA ASP A 255 13.07 10.72 12.25
C ASP A 255 11.62 10.44 12.62
N VAL A 256 11.39 10.17 13.90
CA VAL A 256 10.07 10.01 14.48
C VAL A 256 9.74 11.24 15.32
N HIS A 257 8.46 11.64 15.35
CA HIS A 257 8.00 12.68 16.27
C HIS A 257 8.24 12.26 17.74
N GLU A 258 8.81 13.14 18.54
CA GLU A 258 9.24 12.83 19.92
C GLU A 258 8.07 12.68 20.90
N GLU A 259 6.91 13.25 20.57
CA GLU A 259 5.72 13.30 21.45
C GLU A 259 4.92 11.96 21.43
N TRP A 260 5.60 10.83 21.43
CA TRP A 260 4.91 9.56 21.54
C TRP A 260 4.83 9.07 22.99
N ASN A 261 3.68 8.53 23.36
CA ASN A 261 3.43 8.00 24.69
C ASN A 261 2.74 6.64 24.64
N CYS A 262 3.04 5.81 25.63
CA CYS A 262 2.35 4.56 25.84
C CYS A 262 1.03 4.82 26.59
N LYS A 263 -0.08 4.57 25.92
CA LYS A 263 -1.44 4.84 26.38
C LYS A 263 -2.18 3.57 26.73
N ARG A 264 -3.07 3.65 27.71
CA ARG A 264 -3.93 2.54 28.11
C ARG A 264 -5.22 2.55 27.29
N LEU A 265 -5.55 1.40 26.68
CA LEU A 265 -6.66 1.32 25.73
C LEU A 265 -8.03 1.55 26.37
N ASP A 266 -8.21 1.21 27.65
CA ASP A 266 -9.46 1.43 28.39
C ASP A 266 -9.67 2.94 28.73
N LEU A 267 -8.59 3.70 28.91
CA LEU A 267 -8.64 5.14 29.21
C LEU A 267 -8.68 5.99 27.94
N GLU A 268 -7.81 5.69 26.96
CA GLU A 268 -7.70 6.46 25.72
C GLU A 268 -7.99 5.59 24.50
N PRO A 269 -8.77 6.09 23.52
CA PRO A 269 -9.03 5.37 22.30
C PRO A 269 -7.82 5.44 21.35
N ILE A 270 -7.59 4.35 20.57
CA ILE A 270 -6.68 4.40 19.44
C ILE A 270 -7.31 5.27 18.34
N ASP A 271 -6.66 6.37 17.97
CA ASP A 271 -7.08 7.21 16.84
C ASP A 271 -6.24 6.90 15.61
N MET A 272 -6.81 6.23 14.61
CA MET A 272 -6.13 5.84 13.38
C MET A 272 -7.10 5.75 12.20
N VAL A 273 -6.61 6.02 10.99
CA VAL A 273 -7.34 5.93 9.70
C VAL A 273 -8.72 6.60 9.68
N GLY A 274 -8.89 7.66 10.49
CA GLY A 274 -10.15 8.41 10.57
C GLY A 274 -11.20 7.83 11.52
N TYR A 275 -10.85 6.81 12.29
CA TYR A 275 -11.68 6.19 13.33
C TYR A 275 -10.99 6.25 14.69
N THR A 276 -11.79 6.09 15.74
CA THR A 276 -11.32 5.86 17.11
C THR A 276 -11.81 4.50 17.57
N PHE A 277 -10.88 3.74 18.16
CA PHE A 277 -11.11 2.36 18.60
C PHE A 277 -11.02 2.28 20.12
N ARG A 278 -11.98 1.61 20.73
CA ARG A 278 -12.04 1.34 22.18
C ARG A 278 -12.05 -0.17 22.46
N PRO A 279 -11.87 -0.61 23.71
CA PRO A 279 -12.00 -2.00 24.09
C PRO A 279 -13.28 -2.65 23.55
N HIS A 280 -13.29 -3.97 23.47
CA HIS A 280 -14.41 -4.77 22.98
C HIS A 280 -14.77 -4.50 21.52
N GLY A 281 -13.85 -3.94 20.74
CA GLY A 281 -14.03 -3.70 19.31
C GLY A 281 -15.03 -2.59 18.98
N ARG A 282 -15.26 -1.62 19.87
CA ARG A 282 -16.06 -0.43 19.59
C ARG A 282 -15.32 0.50 18.64
N VAL A 283 -15.99 0.90 17.55
CA VAL A 283 -15.42 1.75 16.50
C VAL A 283 -16.26 2.99 16.28
N ASN A 284 -15.74 4.14 16.67
CA ASN A 284 -16.35 5.42 16.40
C ASN A 284 -15.63 6.15 15.27
N ILE A 285 -16.27 7.15 14.68
CA ILE A 285 -15.64 8.05 13.72
C ILE A 285 -14.88 9.11 14.48
N ARG A 286 -13.66 9.47 14.04
CA ARG A 286 -12.92 10.62 14.57
C ARG A 286 -13.81 11.86 14.57
N SER A 287 -13.87 12.61 15.68
CA SER A 287 -14.81 13.73 15.87
C SER A 287 -14.80 14.74 14.73
N GLY A 288 -13.63 15.17 14.25
CA GLY A 288 -13.53 16.10 13.13
C GLY A 288 -14.10 15.56 11.82
N VAL A 289 -13.97 14.23 11.55
CA VAL A 289 -14.57 13.57 10.39
C VAL A 289 -16.08 13.47 10.57
N PHE A 290 -16.55 13.12 11.76
CA PHE A 290 -17.98 13.03 12.09
C PHE A 290 -18.69 14.37 11.92
N LEU A 291 -18.13 15.46 12.45
CA LEU A 291 -18.74 16.80 12.33
C LEU A 291 -18.86 17.23 10.85
N ARG A 292 -17.86 16.95 10.03
CA ARG A 292 -17.92 17.23 8.59
C ARG A 292 -18.97 16.36 7.88
N ALA A 293 -19.05 15.08 8.22
CA ALA A 293 -20.10 14.19 7.74
C ALA A 293 -21.49 14.71 8.11
N ARG A 294 -21.73 15.03 9.40
CA ARG A 294 -22.98 15.60 9.91
C ARG A 294 -23.39 16.86 9.14
N ARG A 295 -22.48 17.82 8.96
CA ARG A 295 -22.75 19.06 8.20
C ARG A 295 -23.10 18.74 6.73
N THR A 296 -22.42 17.80 6.11
CA THR A 296 -22.67 17.39 4.71
C THR A 296 -24.06 16.77 4.54
N PHE A 297 -24.43 15.80 5.38
CA PHE A 297 -25.73 15.15 5.31
C PHE A 297 -26.88 16.09 5.71
N ASN A 298 -26.68 16.99 6.67
CA ASN A 298 -27.69 18.01 6.99
C ASN A 298 -27.92 18.96 5.82
N ARG A 299 -26.85 19.40 5.13
CA ARG A 299 -26.98 20.20 3.92
C ARG A 299 -27.71 19.44 2.81
N ALA A 300 -27.38 18.17 2.58
CA ALA A 300 -28.00 17.35 1.56
C ALA A 300 -29.50 17.09 1.78
N ARG A 301 -29.99 17.16 3.03
CA ARG A 301 -31.43 17.06 3.35
C ARG A 301 -32.18 18.36 3.08
N ARG A 302 -31.51 19.52 3.30
CA ARG A 302 -32.16 20.84 3.28
C ARG A 302 -32.01 21.58 1.95
N ARG A 303 -31.13 21.13 1.06
CA ARG A 303 -30.81 21.83 -0.20
C ARG A 303 -30.95 20.89 -1.40
N PRO A 304 -31.13 21.43 -2.61
CA PRO A 304 -31.04 20.64 -3.85
C PRO A 304 -29.72 19.87 -3.92
N MET A 305 -29.77 18.66 -4.46
CA MET A 305 -28.57 17.84 -4.66
C MET A 305 -27.75 18.42 -5.81
N THR A 306 -26.47 18.62 -5.58
CA THR A 306 -25.49 18.96 -6.62
C THR A 306 -24.47 17.86 -6.71
N GLU A 307 -23.75 17.75 -7.84
CA GLU A 307 -22.73 16.72 -8.03
C GLU A 307 -21.67 16.75 -6.91
N ARG A 308 -21.16 17.96 -6.58
CA ARG A 308 -20.21 18.15 -5.50
C ARG A 308 -20.75 17.67 -4.16
N LEU A 309 -22.01 17.94 -3.86
CA LEU A 309 -22.65 17.52 -2.60
C LEU A 309 -22.85 16.02 -2.57
N ALA A 310 -23.31 15.42 -3.67
CA ALA A 310 -23.50 13.99 -3.81
C ALA A 310 -22.18 13.22 -3.64
N ARG A 311 -21.10 13.64 -4.32
CA ARG A 311 -19.76 13.06 -4.15
C ARG A 311 -19.24 13.15 -2.70
N ARG A 312 -19.51 14.26 -2.01
CA ARG A 312 -19.17 14.40 -0.57
C ARG A 312 -19.98 13.46 0.31
N CYS A 313 -21.29 13.26 0.02
CA CYS A 313 -22.09 12.28 0.73
C CYS A 313 -21.51 10.87 0.58
N CYS A 314 -21.13 10.46 -0.65
CA CYS A 314 -20.49 9.17 -0.90
C CYS A 314 -19.19 9.00 -0.09
N SER A 315 -18.33 10.01 -0.08
CA SER A 315 -17.05 9.98 0.66
C SER A 315 -17.27 9.78 2.17
N TYR A 316 -18.17 10.55 2.79
CA TYR A 316 -18.42 10.44 4.24
C TYR A 316 -19.28 9.23 4.63
N TYR A 317 -20.10 8.73 3.72
CA TYR A 317 -20.94 7.54 3.99
C TYR A 317 -20.10 6.31 4.30
N GLY A 318 -18.93 6.16 3.65
CA GLY A 318 -17.98 5.09 3.94
C GLY A 318 -17.57 5.04 5.42
N TYR A 319 -17.29 6.20 6.04
CA TYR A 319 -16.98 6.28 7.46
C TYR A 319 -18.18 5.88 8.33
N LEU A 320 -19.38 6.41 8.04
CA LEU A 320 -20.59 6.09 8.78
C LEU A 320 -20.97 4.60 8.66
N ARG A 321 -20.88 4.00 7.46
CA ARG A 321 -21.18 2.59 7.25
C ARG A 321 -20.22 1.65 8.00
N ASN A 322 -18.98 2.07 8.14
CA ASN A 322 -17.91 1.26 8.74
C ASN A 322 -17.62 1.59 10.22
N SER A 323 -18.57 2.21 10.94
CA SER A 323 -18.50 2.53 12.36
C SER A 323 -19.76 2.09 13.09
N ASP A 324 -19.76 2.16 14.41
CA ASP A 324 -20.90 1.81 15.27
C ASP A 324 -21.96 2.94 15.26
N SER A 325 -22.29 3.44 14.07
CA SER A 325 -23.21 4.57 13.88
C SER A 325 -24.61 4.19 13.39
N ILE A 326 -25.03 2.94 13.54
CA ILE A 326 -26.31 2.42 13.02
C ILE A 326 -27.50 3.25 13.53
N GLN A 327 -27.57 3.50 14.84
CA GLN A 327 -28.65 4.32 15.44
C GLN A 327 -28.66 5.74 14.90
N TYR A 328 -27.49 6.37 14.79
CA TYR A 328 -27.35 7.69 14.20
C TYR A 328 -27.82 7.73 12.75
N ARG A 329 -27.41 6.73 11.94
CA ARG A 329 -27.82 6.64 10.52
C ARG A 329 -29.34 6.50 10.37
N ARG A 330 -29.96 5.65 11.21
CA ARG A 330 -31.43 5.45 11.24
C ARG A 330 -32.14 6.74 11.65
N ARG A 331 -31.78 7.35 12.80
CA ARG A 331 -32.40 8.58 13.34
C ARG A 331 -32.32 9.75 12.34
N HIS A 332 -31.21 9.87 11.61
CA HIS A 332 -30.99 10.97 10.69
C HIS A 332 -31.25 10.64 9.23
N ARG A 333 -31.89 9.51 8.93
CA ARG A 333 -32.23 9.04 7.56
C ARG A 333 -31.06 9.14 6.57
N ILE A 334 -29.83 8.82 7.05
CA ILE A 334 -28.57 8.97 6.30
C ILE A 334 -28.60 8.07 5.06
N ASP A 335 -29.07 6.81 5.20
CA ASP A 335 -29.10 5.83 4.13
C ASP A 335 -30.04 6.26 2.99
N LEU A 336 -31.18 6.91 3.33
CA LEU A 336 -32.09 7.49 2.34
C LEU A 336 -31.44 8.65 1.58
N THR A 337 -30.78 9.55 2.31
CA THR A 337 -30.04 10.67 1.69
C THR A 337 -28.92 10.16 0.77
N MET A 338 -28.26 9.08 1.18
CA MET A 338 -27.22 8.43 0.36
C MET A 338 -27.79 7.85 -0.94
N ARG A 339 -28.94 7.14 -0.88
CA ARG A 339 -29.64 6.64 -2.10
C ARG A 339 -29.96 7.78 -3.07
N ARG A 340 -30.44 8.93 -2.54
CA ARG A 340 -30.70 10.13 -3.37
C ARG A 340 -29.42 10.65 -4.03
N ALA A 341 -28.32 10.72 -3.28
CA ALA A 341 -27.03 11.15 -3.82
C ALA A 341 -26.50 10.21 -4.92
N THR A 342 -26.62 8.90 -4.74
CA THR A 342 -26.19 7.91 -5.73
C THR A 342 -27.05 8.02 -7.01
N ARG A 343 -28.37 8.11 -6.89
CA ARG A 343 -29.26 8.30 -8.06
C ARG A 343 -28.89 9.57 -8.83
N TYR A 344 -28.62 10.68 -8.14
CA TYR A 344 -28.20 11.93 -8.78
C TYR A 344 -26.91 11.74 -9.59
N LEU A 345 -25.89 11.09 -9.03
CA LEU A 345 -24.62 10.84 -9.73
C LEU A 345 -24.80 9.92 -10.93
N SER A 346 -25.60 8.87 -10.83
CA SER A 346 -25.90 7.98 -11.96
C SER A 346 -26.61 8.70 -13.09
N ALA A 347 -27.60 9.54 -12.79
CA ALA A 347 -28.31 10.35 -13.79
C ALA A 347 -27.36 11.35 -14.48
N THR A 348 -26.46 11.99 -13.73
CA THR A 348 -25.49 12.93 -14.28
C THR A 348 -24.47 12.24 -15.19
N GLN A 349 -24.03 11.02 -14.87
CA GLN A 349 -23.13 10.25 -15.73
C GLN A 349 -23.79 9.83 -17.04
N LEU A 350 -25.05 9.41 -17.00
CA LEU A 350 -25.82 9.07 -18.21
C LEU A 350 -26.00 10.27 -19.15
N THR A 351 -26.22 11.48 -18.60
CA THR A 351 -26.33 12.70 -19.39
C THR A 351 -25.00 13.15 -19.99
N THR A 352 -23.87 12.93 -19.31
CA THR A 352 -22.53 13.22 -19.86
C THR A 352 -22.14 12.26 -20.98
N HIS A 353 -22.49 10.97 -20.88
CA HIS A 353 -22.28 9.99 -21.94
C HIS A 353 -23.17 10.22 -23.17
N ARG A 354 -24.37 10.74 -22.99
CA ARG A 354 -25.27 11.13 -24.12
C ARG A 354 -24.83 12.39 -24.84
N LYS A 355 -24.07 13.28 -24.21
CA LYS A 355 -23.52 14.51 -24.81
C LYS A 355 -22.16 14.32 -25.51
N ALA A 356 -21.53 13.16 -25.42
CA ALA A 356 -20.37 12.83 -26.24
C ALA A 356 -20.88 12.50 -27.65
N PRO A 357 -20.37 13.15 -28.72
CA PRO A 357 -20.77 12.80 -30.10
C PRO A 357 -20.48 11.33 -30.34
N PRO A 358 -21.35 10.58 -31.07
CA PRO A 358 -21.07 9.21 -31.40
C PRO A 358 -19.77 9.16 -32.18
N CYS A 359 -18.80 8.40 -31.67
CA CYS A 359 -17.56 8.12 -32.37
C CYS A 359 -17.91 7.36 -33.65
N SER A 360 -18.00 8.06 -34.78
CA SER A 360 -18.30 7.51 -36.08
C SER A 360 -17.08 6.74 -36.61
N ARG A 361 -16.89 5.53 -36.09
CA ARG A 361 -16.13 4.49 -36.78
C ARG A 361 -16.98 3.23 -36.79
N ARG A 362 -17.78 3.10 -37.87
CA ARG A 362 -18.31 1.82 -38.30
C ARG A 362 -17.09 0.93 -38.62
N TYR A 363 -16.86 -0.10 -37.82
CA TYR A 363 -16.10 -1.24 -38.29
C TYR A 363 -16.97 -1.94 -39.35
N PRO A 364 -16.40 -2.31 -40.52
CA PRO A 364 -17.14 -3.11 -41.48
C PRO A 364 -17.46 -4.47 -40.83
N ALA A 365 -18.74 -4.82 -40.87
CA ALA A 365 -19.22 -6.11 -40.43
C ALA A 365 -18.53 -7.20 -41.28
N GLN A 366 -17.76 -8.07 -40.65
CA GLN A 366 -17.32 -9.30 -41.30
C GLN A 366 -18.51 -10.25 -41.35
N ASN A 367 -18.94 -10.55 -42.59
CA ASN A 367 -19.96 -11.52 -42.89
C ASN A 367 -19.62 -12.91 -42.38
N PRO A 368 -20.49 -13.60 -41.67
CA PRO A 368 -20.34 -15.02 -41.38
C PRO A 368 -20.90 -15.82 -42.53
N SER A 369 -20.08 -16.23 -43.48
CA SER A 369 -20.50 -17.21 -44.50
C SER A 369 -19.80 -18.55 -44.34
N LYS A 370 -20.72 -19.55 -44.22
CA LYS A 370 -20.54 -20.97 -44.52
C LYS A 370 -20.01 -21.87 -43.39
N ARG A 371 -20.99 -22.39 -42.69
CA ARG A 371 -20.95 -23.75 -42.13
C ARG A 371 -20.95 -24.76 -43.29
N SER A 372 -20.02 -25.69 -43.27
CA SER A 372 -20.20 -26.99 -43.92
C SER A 372 -20.15 -28.07 -42.84
N ALA A 373 -21.23 -28.81 -42.79
CA ALA A 373 -21.40 -30.03 -42.00
C ALA A 373 -20.78 -31.19 -42.73
N THR A 374 -20.09 -32.07 -42.01
CA THR A 374 -20.00 -33.50 -42.33
C THR A 374 -19.58 -34.27 -41.09
N THR A 375 -20.50 -34.98 -40.54
CA THR A 375 -20.71 -36.41 -40.33
C THR A 375 -19.78 -37.14 -39.34
N ARG A 376 -20.50 -37.72 -38.39
CA ARG A 376 -20.23 -38.78 -37.42
C ARG A 376 -19.28 -39.90 -37.91
N ALA A 377 -18.47 -40.41 -36.99
CA ALA A 377 -18.44 -41.85 -36.70
C ALA A 377 -17.85 -42.11 -35.31
N ALA A 378 -18.51 -43.03 -34.64
CA ALA A 378 -18.25 -43.53 -33.30
C ALA A 378 -17.10 -44.58 -33.33
N THR A 379 -16.47 -44.87 -32.22
CA THR A 379 -16.43 -46.16 -31.51
C THR A 379 -15.19 -46.28 -30.62
N ALA A 380 -15.49 -46.70 -29.41
CA ALA A 380 -14.82 -47.71 -28.58
C ALA A 380 -13.46 -47.46 -27.94
N SER A 381 -13.50 -47.41 -26.59
CA SER A 381 -12.42 -47.86 -25.68
C SER A 381 -12.12 -49.37 -25.88
N PRO A 382 -11.00 -49.94 -25.43
CA PRO A 382 -10.85 -50.24 -24.00
C PRO A 382 -9.43 -50.28 -23.42
N THR A 383 -9.42 -50.15 -22.07
CA THR A 383 -8.67 -50.87 -21.03
C THR A 383 -7.15 -51.15 -21.13
N SER A 384 -6.58 -50.83 -19.99
CA SER A 384 -5.70 -51.60 -19.08
C SER A 384 -4.20 -51.33 -19.06
N ALA A 385 -3.80 -51.22 -17.80
CA ALA A 385 -2.68 -51.82 -17.06
C ALA A 385 -1.42 -50.97 -16.82
N SER A 386 -1.33 -50.53 -15.57
CA SER A 386 -0.27 -50.77 -14.58
C SER A 386 1.20 -50.78 -15.01
N ALA A 387 1.98 -49.94 -14.36
CA ALA A 387 3.22 -50.37 -13.70
C ALA A 387 3.76 -49.24 -12.81
N ALA A 388 3.92 -49.59 -11.56
CA ALA A 388 4.62 -48.84 -10.52
C ALA A 388 6.13 -48.90 -10.75
N THR A 389 6.84 -47.78 -10.44
CA THR A 389 8.26 -47.88 -10.06
C THR A 389 8.55 -46.77 -9.03
N SER A 390 9.05 -47.26 -7.89
CA SER A 390 9.47 -46.52 -6.70
C SER A 390 10.78 -45.78 -6.91
N PRO A 391 11.10 -44.80 -6.02
CA PRO A 391 12.31 -43.98 -6.11
C PRO A 391 13.52 -44.65 -5.44
N PRO A 392 14.77 -44.27 -5.80
CA PRO A 392 15.95 -44.76 -5.14
C PRO A 392 16.34 -43.93 -3.92
N SER A 393 16.87 -44.66 -2.97
CA SER A 393 17.32 -44.37 -1.65
C SER A 393 18.51 -43.40 -1.54
N CYS A 394 18.46 -42.63 -0.46
CA CYS A 394 19.48 -41.79 0.16
C CYS A 394 20.69 -42.64 0.62
N THR A 395 21.91 -42.26 0.25
CA THR A 395 23.15 -42.70 0.91
C THR A 395 23.78 -41.58 1.67
N ARG A 396 23.86 -41.76 2.99
CA ARG A 396 24.69 -41.00 3.94
C ARG A 396 26.14 -41.26 3.64
N THR A 397 26.96 -40.20 3.62
CA THR A 397 28.40 -40.33 3.85
C THR A 397 28.83 -39.40 5.00
N ALA A 398 29.66 -39.94 5.87
CA ALA A 398 30.03 -39.47 7.17
C ALA A 398 31.11 -38.37 7.14
N MET A 399 31.15 -37.60 8.22
CA MET A 399 32.19 -36.62 8.61
C MET A 399 33.61 -37.20 8.72
N PRO A 400 34.60 -36.31 8.80
CA PRO A 400 35.56 -36.41 9.92
C PRO A 400 35.65 -35.14 10.78
N ARG A 401 35.85 -35.39 12.05
CA ARG A 401 36.19 -34.45 13.13
C ARG A 401 37.62 -33.93 13.00
N GLY A 402 37.84 -32.67 13.29
CA GLY A 402 39.18 -32.05 13.44
C GLY A 402 39.20 -30.85 14.37
N ARG A 403 39.56 -31.11 15.59
CA ARG A 403 40.45 -30.44 16.56
C ARG A 403 40.23 -28.95 16.90
N ASN A 404 40.07 -28.77 18.21
CA ASN A 404 40.14 -27.58 19.06
C ASN A 404 41.44 -26.79 18.96
N THR A 405 41.31 -25.46 19.00
CA THR A 405 42.33 -24.56 19.59
C THR A 405 41.61 -23.46 20.37
N PRO A 406 42.17 -23.00 21.54
CA PRO A 406 41.46 -22.16 22.50
C PRO A 406 41.62 -20.65 22.22
N PRO A 407 40.82 -19.78 22.89
CA PRO A 407 40.73 -18.35 22.58
C PRO A 407 41.84 -17.55 23.31
N THR A 408 42.43 -16.61 22.59
CA THR A 408 43.30 -15.56 23.12
C THR A 408 42.53 -14.42 23.74
N ARG A 409 42.91 -14.00 24.94
CA ARG A 409 42.39 -12.86 25.72
C ARG A 409 42.78 -11.52 25.07
N PRO A 410 41.97 -10.49 25.21
CA PRO A 410 42.34 -9.12 24.85
C PRO A 410 43.07 -8.42 26.00
N ILE A 411 44.09 -7.62 25.64
CA ILE A 411 44.87 -6.72 26.48
C ILE A 411 44.13 -5.39 26.65
N PRO A 412 44.13 -4.76 27.85
CA PRO A 412 43.50 -3.46 28.05
C PRO A 412 44.42 -2.32 27.61
N CYS A 413 43.90 -1.30 26.92
CA CYS A 413 44.53 0.00 26.78
C CYS A 413 43.97 0.95 27.82
N ALA A 414 44.89 1.53 28.59
CA ALA A 414 44.70 2.67 29.47
C ALA A 414 44.93 3.97 28.69
N THR A 415 44.21 4.95 29.07
CA THR A 415 44.19 6.39 29.22
C THR A 415 42.99 7.04 28.55
#